data_f1a68314e6b97b17a5bf87dda5a01cb3
#
_entry.id   f1a68314e6b97b17a5bf87dda5a01cb3
#
_cell.length_a   1.000
_cell.length_b   1.000
_cell.length_c   1.000
_cell.angle_alpha   90.00
_cell.angle_beta   90.00
_cell.angle_gamma   90.00
#
_symmetry.space_group_name_H-M   'P 1'
#
loop_
_entity.id
_entity.type
_entity.pdbx_description
1 polymer ?
#
loop_
_entity_poly.entity_id
_entity_poly.type
_entity_poly.pdbx_seq_one_letter_code
_entity_poly.pdbx_strand_id
1 'polypeptide(L)'
;MKAQRITDSISYHGEGPCWWLATGRLRFVDMLAGVVVELDDRAEGGHRRLPVPSRVASVIRPRAGGGALVATERGIALGREEDLSDLKEVVSLTDDPTIRTNEGGCDPDGRFWVGTMSYDKVVGAAGVYRWDGPGTAPVLAWSGATTANGLGFSPDGELGYWVDTPTRTVTVLDYDARAGLADPRPFVDIDEGAGKPDGLCVDAEGGVWVALHRGSAVRRYDADGRLSEVVELPVSKVTACTFGGEGLDLLFITTSRENLPDGVEPASGSVYACEPGVRGLEPLTFG
;
A
#
# COMPACT_ATOMS: atom_id res chain seq x y z
N MET A 1 -18.08 8.39 8.66
CA MET A 1 -18.51 8.97 7.34
C MET A 1 -18.68 7.88 6.29
N LYS A 2 -19.06 8.22 5.03
CA LYS A 2 -19.18 7.23 3.93
C LYS A 2 -18.33 7.66 2.74
N ALA A 3 -17.57 6.72 2.19
CA ALA A 3 -16.84 6.94 0.95
C ALA A 3 -17.78 6.88 -0.27
N GLN A 4 -17.48 7.67 -1.29
CA GLN A 4 -18.17 7.67 -2.57
C GLN A 4 -17.38 6.86 -3.59
N ARG A 5 -18.04 6.04 -4.40
CA ARG A 5 -17.43 5.34 -5.52
C ARG A 5 -17.10 6.34 -6.63
N ILE A 6 -15.84 6.36 -7.06
CA ILE A 6 -15.35 7.29 -8.08
C ILE A 6 -14.97 6.61 -9.40
N THR A 7 -14.91 5.28 -9.43
CA THR A 7 -14.68 4.50 -10.66
C THR A 7 -15.69 3.35 -10.78
N ASP A 8 -15.81 2.79 -11.97
CA ASP A 8 -16.32 1.43 -12.12
C ASP A 8 -15.35 0.40 -11.52
N SER A 9 -15.70 -0.90 -11.54
CA SER A 9 -14.82 -1.99 -11.13
C SER A 9 -13.72 -2.17 -12.16
N ILE A 10 -12.58 -1.49 -11.96
CA ILE A 10 -11.46 -1.42 -12.92
C ILE A 10 -10.26 -2.27 -12.53
N SER A 11 -10.30 -2.92 -11.37
CA SER A 11 -9.25 -3.82 -10.90
C SER A 11 -9.83 -5.13 -10.38
N TYR A 12 -9.04 -6.21 -10.48
CA TYR A 12 -9.35 -7.49 -9.82
C TYR A 12 -8.93 -7.46 -8.35
N HIS A 13 -7.73 -6.93 -8.09
CA HIS A 13 -7.17 -6.78 -6.75
C HIS A 13 -6.42 -5.45 -6.66
N GLY A 14 -7.18 -4.37 -6.42
CA GLY A 14 -6.63 -3.02 -6.30
C GLY A 14 -5.87 -2.88 -4.99
N GLU A 15 -4.59 -2.43 -5.06
CA GLU A 15 -3.67 -2.34 -3.93
C GLU A 15 -2.66 -1.20 -4.07
N GLY A 16 -1.95 -0.91 -2.98
CA GLY A 16 -0.80 -0.04 -2.94
C GLY A 16 -0.99 1.36 -3.52
N PRO A 17 -2.10 2.07 -3.24
CA PRO A 17 -2.38 3.37 -3.85
C PRO A 17 -1.32 4.41 -3.44
N CYS A 18 -1.01 5.29 -4.40
CA CYS A 18 -0.07 6.38 -4.20
C CYS A 18 -0.50 7.59 -5.04
N TRP A 19 -0.54 8.75 -4.43
CA TRP A 19 -0.78 9.99 -5.14
C TRP A 19 0.48 10.44 -5.87
N TRP A 20 0.38 10.65 -7.18
CA TRP A 20 1.52 11.01 -8.03
C TRP A 20 1.61 12.52 -8.17
N LEU A 21 2.39 13.17 -7.32
CA LEU A 21 2.51 14.64 -7.28
C LEU A 21 2.88 15.25 -8.62
N ALA A 22 3.76 14.60 -9.38
CA ALA A 22 4.22 15.12 -10.68
C ALA A 22 3.10 15.26 -11.72
N THR A 23 2.05 14.45 -11.63
CA THR A 23 0.93 14.46 -12.60
C THR A 23 -0.41 14.86 -11.98
N GLY A 24 -0.48 14.94 -10.64
CA GLY A 24 -1.74 15.17 -9.92
C GLY A 24 -2.73 14.02 -10.10
N ARG A 25 -2.26 12.75 -10.12
CA ARG A 25 -3.09 11.58 -10.38
C ARG A 25 -2.88 10.48 -9.35
N LEU A 26 -3.92 9.70 -9.14
CA LEU A 26 -3.81 8.48 -8.36
C LEU A 26 -3.23 7.36 -9.23
N ARG A 27 -2.19 6.69 -8.71
CA ARG A 27 -1.69 5.40 -9.19
C ARG A 27 -1.91 4.33 -8.13
N PHE A 28 -2.25 3.13 -8.56
CA PHE A 28 -2.34 1.96 -7.71
C PHE A 28 -2.05 0.70 -8.54
N VAL A 29 -1.89 -0.44 -7.91
CA VAL A 29 -1.65 -1.68 -8.64
C VAL A 29 -2.93 -2.52 -8.74
N ASP A 30 -3.21 -3.10 -9.90
CA ASP A 30 -4.05 -4.29 -10.02
C ASP A 30 -3.11 -5.49 -9.83
N MET A 31 -2.89 -5.84 -8.57
CA MET A 31 -1.76 -6.64 -8.10
C MET A 31 -1.59 -7.94 -8.88
N LEU A 32 -2.66 -8.73 -8.95
CA LEU A 32 -2.62 -10.07 -9.55
C LEU A 32 -2.74 -10.05 -11.08
N ALA A 33 -2.97 -8.88 -11.66
CA ALA A 33 -2.93 -8.66 -13.10
C ALA A 33 -1.54 -8.19 -13.59
N GLY A 34 -0.61 -7.88 -12.67
CA GLY A 34 0.71 -7.36 -13.01
C GLY A 34 0.66 -5.99 -13.70
N VAL A 35 -0.21 -5.10 -13.23
CA VAL A 35 -0.51 -3.82 -13.90
C VAL A 35 -0.55 -2.70 -12.89
N VAL A 36 0.01 -1.55 -13.25
CA VAL A 36 -0.28 -0.28 -12.59
C VAL A 36 -1.48 0.37 -13.26
N VAL A 37 -2.42 0.83 -12.47
CA VAL A 37 -3.58 1.61 -12.92
C VAL A 37 -3.35 3.08 -12.53
N GLU A 38 -3.46 3.97 -13.51
CA GLU A 38 -3.43 5.43 -13.30
C GLU A 38 -4.82 5.98 -13.60
N LEU A 39 -5.43 6.70 -12.66
CA LEU A 39 -6.67 7.42 -12.94
C LEU A 39 -6.35 8.63 -13.83
N ASP A 40 -6.99 8.70 -14.99
CA ASP A 40 -6.80 9.76 -15.98
C ASP A 40 -8.15 10.04 -16.66
N ASP A 41 -8.76 11.14 -16.31
CA ASP A 41 -10.05 11.60 -16.84
C ASP A 41 -10.03 11.89 -18.36
N ARG A 42 -8.84 12.00 -18.94
CA ARG A 42 -8.61 12.17 -20.38
C ARG A 42 -8.53 10.85 -21.15
N ALA A 43 -8.35 9.74 -20.42
CA ALA A 43 -8.31 8.41 -21.02
C ALA A 43 -9.71 7.84 -21.23
N GLU A 44 -9.87 6.97 -22.23
CA GLU A 44 -11.11 6.22 -22.39
C GLU A 44 -11.37 5.35 -21.16
N GLY A 45 -12.56 5.45 -20.58
CA GLY A 45 -12.92 4.77 -19.34
C GLY A 45 -12.32 5.39 -18.07
N GLY A 46 -11.70 6.60 -18.14
CA GLY A 46 -11.24 7.35 -16.99
C GLY A 46 -9.96 6.80 -16.34
N HIS A 47 -9.26 5.86 -16.98
CA HIS A 47 -8.02 5.29 -16.44
C HIS A 47 -7.10 4.74 -17.52
N ARG A 48 -5.83 4.59 -17.20
CA ARG A 48 -4.81 3.93 -18.01
C ARG A 48 -4.31 2.69 -17.30
N ARG A 49 -3.97 1.66 -18.05
CA ARG A 49 -3.33 0.43 -17.52
C ARG A 49 -1.91 0.37 -18.07
N LEU A 50 -0.94 0.43 -17.18
CA LEU A 50 0.48 0.44 -17.49
C LEU A 50 1.06 -0.94 -17.14
N PRO A 51 1.48 -1.75 -18.12
CA PRO A 51 1.98 -3.09 -17.87
C PRO A 51 3.27 -3.10 -17.05
N VAL A 52 3.37 -4.06 -16.13
CA VAL A 52 4.59 -4.36 -15.41
C VAL A 52 5.17 -5.66 -15.96
N PRO A 53 6.51 -5.80 -16.13
CA PRO A 53 7.13 -7.02 -16.66
C PRO A 53 7.14 -8.15 -15.61
N SER A 54 6.01 -8.40 -14.97
CA SER A 54 5.81 -9.38 -13.90
C SER A 54 4.33 -9.79 -13.83
N ARG A 55 4.06 -11.00 -13.33
CA ARG A 55 2.68 -11.47 -13.08
C ARG A 55 2.04 -10.78 -11.87
N VAL A 56 2.85 -10.26 -10.98
CA VAL A 56 2.43 -9.52 -9.78
C VAL A 56 3.11 -8.17 -9.78
N ALA A 57 2.33 -7.13 -9.53
CA ALA A 57 2.81 -5.80 -9.20
C ALA A 57 2.19 -5.44 -7.84
N SER A 58 2.99 -5.42 -6.77
CA SER A 58 2.43 -5.30 -5.42
C SER A 58 2.46 -3.88 -4.86
N VAL A 59 3.44 -3.08 -5.28
CA VAL A 59 3.62 -1.69 -4.81
C VAL A 59 4.13 -0.84 -5.97
N ILE A 60 3.66 0.40 -6.04
CA ILE A 60 4.30 1.44 -6.86
C ILE A 60 4.63 2.65 -5.99
N ARG A 61 5.84 3.19 -6.13
CA ARG A 61 6.26 4.43 -5.44
C ARG A 61 7.03 5.34 -6.40
N PRO A 62 6.92 6.67 -6.26
CA PRO A 62 7.67 7.62 -7.06
C PRO A 62 9.16 7.57 -6.68
N ARG A 63 10.02 7.92 -7.63
CA ARG A 63 11.45 8.10 -7.40
C ARG A 63 11.78 9.58 -7.30
N ALA A 64 12.73 9.95 -6.44
CA ALA A 64 13.17 11.34 -6.27
C ALA A 64 13.71 11.95 -7.59
N GLY A 65 14.35 11.14 -8.44
CA GLY A 65 14.84 11.55 -9.76
C GLY A 65 13.85 11.43 -10.90
N GLY A 66 12.55 11.23 -10.63
CA GLY A 66 11.49 10.95 -11.60
C GLY A 66 11.35 9.48 -11.96
N GLY A 67 10.19 9.13 -12.53
CA GLY A 67 9.81 7.75 -12.82
C GLY A 67 9.37 6.97 -11.59
N ALA A 68 9.39 5.65 -11.65
CA ALA A 68 8.81 4.77 -10.65
C ALA A 68 9.73 3.66 -10.18
N LEU A 69 9.49 3.23 -8.93
CA LEU A 69 9.84 1.93 -8.38
C LEU A 69 8.58 1.09 -8.34
N VAL A 70 8.67 -0.17 -8.78
CA VAL A 70 7.58 -1.15 -8.67
C VAL A 70 8.12 -2.43 -8.03
N ALA A 71 7.46 -2.90 -6.97
CA ALA A 71 7.72 -4.24 -6.44
C ALA A 71 7.02 -5.26 -7.35
N THR A 72 7.82 -6.15 -7.93
CA THR A 72 7.39 -7.25 -8.79
C THR A 72 7.09 -8.50 -7.96
N GLU A 73 6.77 -9.62 -8.58
CA GLU A 73 6.43 -10.85 -7.86
C GLU A 73 7.47 -11.22 -6.78
N ARG A 74 8.76 -11.13 -7.12
CA ARG A 74 9.87 -11.51 -6.21
C ARG A 74 11.06 -10.55 -6.23
N GLY A 75 10.88 -9.37 -6.80
CA GLY A 75 11.95 -8.41 -6.96
C GLY A 75 11.47 -6.97 -6.98
N ILE A 76 12.34 -6.10 -7.41
CA ILE A 76 12.09 -4.66 -7.54
C ILE A 76 12.49 -4.23 -8.93
N ALA A 77 11.59 -3.52 -9.62
CA ALA A 77 11.83 -2.90 -10.91
C ALA A 77 11.92 -1.38 -10.78
N LEU A 78 12.79 -0.77 -11.58
CA LEU A 78 12.93 0.68 -11.70
C LEU A 78 12.68 1.10 -13.15
N GLY A 79 11.99 2.22 -13.33
CA GLY A 79 11.81 2.91 -14.60
C GLY A 79 12.01 4.42 -14.41
N ARG A 80 12.26 5.14 -15.50
CA ARG A 80 12.38 6.61 -15.54
C ARG A 80 11.21 7.24 -16.27
N GLU A 81 10.61 6.49 -17.20
CA GLU A 81 9.51 6.98 -17.99
C GLU A 81 8.19 6.91 -17.20
N GLU A 82 7.39 7.95 -17.32
CA GLU A 82 6.10 8.05 -16.59
C GLU A 82 5.08 6.99 -17.05
N ASP A 83 5.22 6.48 -18.27
CA ASP A 83 4.37 5.41 -18.80
C ASP A 83 4.87 3.99 -18.46
N LEU A 84 5.94 3.89 -17.68
CA LEU A 84 6.61 2.65 -17.27
C LEU A 84 7.18 1.82 -18.44
N SER A 85 7.32 2.37 -19.64
CA SER A 85 7.78 1.65 -20.84
C SER A 85 9.21 1.13 -20.73
N ASP A 86 10.04 1.76 -19.88
CA ASP A 86 11.42 1.37 -19.62
C ASP A 86 11.60 0.57 -18.31
N LEU A 87 10.50 0.18 -17.65
CA LEU A 87 10.53 -0.53 -16.36
C LEU A 87 11.29 -1.86 -16.48
N LYS A 88 12.31 -2.03 -15.66
CA LYS A 88 13.14 -3.25 -15.62
C LYS A 88 13.38 -3.70 -14.19
N GLU A 89 13.27 -5.00 -13.95
CA GLU A 89 13.69 -5.58 -12.68
C GLU A 89 15.21 -5.42 -12.51
N VAL A 90 15.61 -4.88 -11.36
CA VAL A 90 17.00 -4.54 -11.05
C VAL A 90 17.57 -5.35 -9.90
N VAL A 91 16.72 -5.95 -9.08
CA VAL A 91 17.13 -6.80 -7.95
C VAL A 91 16.06 -7.82 -7.61
N SER A 92 16.48 -9.05 -7.28
CA SER A 92 15.62 -10.10 -6.71
C SER A 92 15.67 -10.04 -5.18
N LEU A 93 14.55 -10.27 -4.53
CA LEU A 93 14.43 -10.38 -3.06
C LEU A 93 14.51 -11.83 -2.61
N THR A 94 13.95 -12.75 -3.38
CA THR A 94 13.89 -14.18 -3.06
C THR A 94 13.77 -15.02 -4.33
N ASP A 95 14.38 -16.19 -4.32
CA ASP A 95 14.23 -17.20 -5.38
C ASP A 95 13.14 -18.23 -5.04
N ASP A 96 12.52 -18.15 -3.86
CA ASP A 96 11.47 -19.08 -3.44
C ASP A 96 10.18 -18.83 -4.25
N PRO A 97 9.75 -19.79 -5.11
CA PRO A 97 8.57 -19.63 -5.95
C PRO A 97 7.26 -19.63 -5.17
N THR A 98 7.27 -20.00 -3.90
CA THR A 98 6.09 -19.99 -3.02
C THR A 98 5.85 -18.64 -2.38
N ILE A 99 6.82 -17.73 -2.45
CA ILE A 99 6.78 -16.39 -1.86
C ILE A 99 6.56 -15.34 -2.95
N ARG A 100 5.80 -14.32 -2.62
CA ARG A 100 5.66 -13.09 -3.41
C ARG A 100 5.77 -11.84 -2.53
N THR A 101 6.08 -10.72 -3.13
CA THR A 101 5.91 -9.41 -2.49
C THR A 101 4.42 -9.13 -2.23
N ASN A 102 4.11 -8.31 -1.24
CA ASN A 102 2.72 -7.98 -0.90
C ASN A 102 2.51 -6.47 -0.78
N GLU A 103 3.04 -5.80 0.23
CA GLU A 103 2.92 -4.36 0.38
C GLU A 103 4.22 -3.75 0.90
N GLY A 104 4.35 -2.42 0.75
CA GLY A 104 5.53 -1.69 1.20
C GLY A 104 5.50 -0.20 0.86
N GLY A 105 6.57 0.49 1.20
CA GLY A 105 6.68 1.92 1.00
C GLY A 105 8.12 2.41 1.12
N CYS A 106 8.32 3.68 0.83
CA CYS A 106 9.59 4.33 1.10
C CYS A 106 9.64 4.85 2.53
N ASP A 107 10.82 4.85 3.13
CA ASP A 107 11.05 5.51 4.40
C ASP A 107 11.47 6.98 4.21
N PRO A 108 11.55 7.77 5.29
CA PRO A 108 11.94 9.19 5.22
C PRO A 108 13.31 9.45 4.58
N ASP A 109 14.21 8.46 4.58
CA ASP A 109 15.54 8.54 3.96
C ASP A 109 15.59 7.99 2.53
N GLY A 110 14.43 7.70 1.92
CA GLY A 110 14.32 7.27 0.53
C GLY A 110 14.65 5.80 0.27
N ARG A 111 14.78 4.96 1.31
CA ARG A 111 14.97 3.51 1.17
C ARG A 111 13.62 2.82 0.98
N PHE A 112 13.60 1.73 0.24
CA PHE A 112 12.38 0.98 -0.01
C PHE A 112 12.26 -0.22 0.93
N TRP A 113 11.10 -0.33 1.57
CA TRP A 113 10.72 -1.44 2.42
C TRP A 113 9.59 -2.22 1.75
N VAL A 114 9.72 -3.53 1.70
CA VAL A 114 8.71 -4.39 1.11
C VAL A 114 8.52 -5.67 1.91
N GLY A 115 7.29 -5.92 2.26
CA GLY A 115 6.84 -7.13 2.88
C GLY A 115 6.49 -8.20 1.85
N THR A 116 6.58 -9.45 2.29
CA THR A 116 6.24 -10.62 1.48
C THR A 116 5.10 -11.42 2.10
N MET A 117 4.60 -12.38 1.36
CA MET A 117 3.72 -13.43 1.85
C MET A 117 3.91 -14.70 1.03
N SER A 118 3.57 -15.86 1.59
CA SER A 118 3.45 -17.07 0.78
C SER A 118 2.09 -17.14 0.09
N TYR A 119 2.03 -17.72 -1.10
CA TYR A 119 0.78 -17.94 -1.81
C TYR A 119 -0.22 -18.76 -0.99
N ASP A 120 0.28 -19.74 -0.23
CA ASP A 120 -0.52 -20.61 0.65
C ASP A 120 -0.78 -20.02 2.04
N LYS A 121 -0.32 -18.77 2.29
CA LYS A 121 -0.48 -18.08 3.58
C LYS A 121 0.07 -18.88 4.76
N VAL A 122 1.21 -19.54 4.55
CA VAL A 122 1.90 -20.31 5.60
C VAL A 122 2.36 -19.37 6.70
N VAL A 123 1.96 -19.68 7.93
CA VAL A 123 2.28 -18.85 9.10
C VAL A 123 3.79 -18.73 9.28
N GLY A 124 4.28 -17.51 9.37
CA GLY A 124 5.69 -17.21 9.63
C GLY A 124 6.64 -17.43 8.44
N ALA A 125 6.13 -17.76 7.24
CA ALA A 125 6.95 -18.04 6.07
C ALA A 125 7.44 -16.77 5.34
N ALA A 126 6.96 -15.60 5.72
CA ALA A 126 7.23 -14.33 5.07
C ALA A 126 8.20 -13.46 5.90
N GLY A 127 8.63 -12.36 5.31
CA GLY A 127 9.49 -11.38 5.95
C GLY A 127 9.35 -10.00 5.33
N VAL A 128 10.05 -9.05 5.90
CA VAL A 128 10.15 -7.68 5.39
C VAL A 128 11.59 -7.40 5.00
N TYR A 129 11.76 -6.90 3.79
CA TYR A 129 13.06 -6.54 3.22
C TYR A 129 13.21 -5.03 3.15
N ARG A 130 14.43 -4.55 3.37
CA ARG A 130 14.85 -3.19 3.08
C ARG A 130 15.83 -3.18 1.91
N TRP A 131 15.65 -2.26 1.00
CA TRP A 131 16.58 -2.04 -0.10
C TRP A 131 16.99 -0.57 -0.17
N ASP A 132 18.30 -0.34 -0.08
CA ASP A 132 18.89 0.99 0.01
C ASP A 132 19.25 1.56 -1.39
N GLY A 133 18.94 0.82 -2.47
CA GLY A 133 19.09 1.31 -3.84
C GLY A 133 20.11 0.56 -4.69
N PRO A 134 20.27 0.98 -5.97
CA PRO A 134 21.17 0.34 -6.92
C PRO A 134 22.60 0.24 -6.39
N GLY A 135 23.20 -0.95 -6.54
CA GLY A 135 24.54 -1.25 -6.02
C GLY A 135 24.55 -1.88 -4.62
N THR A 136 23.40 -1.96 -3.96
CA THR A 136 23.24 -2.66 -2.67
C THR A 136 22.42 -3.93 -2.84
N ALA A 137 22.63 -4.92 -1.98
CA ALA A 137 21.74 -6.07 -1.86
C ALA A 137 20.57 -5.75 -0.93
N PRO A 138 19.35 -6.27 -1.19
CA PRO A 138 18.27 -6.21 -0.23
C PRO A 138 18.64 -6.91 1.08
N VAL A 139 18.23 -6.33 2.19
CA VAL A 139 18.45 -6.88 3.53
C VAL A 139 17.12 -7.39 4.07
N LEU A 140 17.08 -8.65 4.51
CA LEU A 140 15.97 -9.16 5.30
C LEU A 140 16.00 -8.47 6.67
N ALA A 141 15.13 -7.49 6.88
CA ALA A 141 15.08 -6.71 8.10
C ALA A 141 14.52 -7.53 9.27
N TRP A 142 13.41 -8.26 9.02
CA TRP A 142 12.90 -9.27 9.95
C TRP A 142 12.14 -10.37 9.21
N SER A 143 12.08 -11.55 9.82
CA SER A 143 11.39 -12.75 9.34
C SER A 143 10.23 -13.10 10.26
N GLY A 144 9.44 -14.09 9.87
CA GLY A 144 8.34 -14.60 10.69
C GLY A 144 7.00 -13.92 10.46
N ALA A 145 6.91 -13.00 9.51
CA ALA A 145 5.63 -12.48 9.03
C ALA A 145 4.83 -13.56 8.29
N THR A 146 3.52 -13.39 8.25
CA THR A 146 2.61 -14.28 7.51
C THR A 146 2.07 -13.61 6.26
N THR A 147 1.56 -12.41 6.41
CA THR A 147 1.05 -11.54 5.32
C THR A 147 1.43 -10.12 5.68
N ALA A 148 2.65 -9.75 5.33
CA ALA A 148 3.14 -8.40 5.57
C ALA A 148 2.34 -7.40 4.73
N ASN A 149 1.79 -6.40 5.38
CA ASN A 149 0.89 -5.42 4.80
C ASN A 149 1.29 -4.00 5.17
N GLY A 150 0.34 -3.10 5.34
CA GLY A 150 0.48 -1.67 5.44
C GLY A 150 1.75 -1.18 6.13
N LEU A 151 2.44 -0.24 5.49
CA LEU A 151 3.61 0.45 6.04
C LEU A 151 3.45 1.96 5.84
N GLY A 152 3.59 2.71 6.91
CA GLY A 152 3.55 4.17 6.89
C GLY A 152 4.45 4.77 7.96
N PHE A 153 4.73 6.07 7.86
CA PHE A 153 5.61 6.78 8.78
C PHE A 153 4.91 7.98 9.38
N SER A 154 5.25 8.33 10.63
CA SER A 154 4.74 9.52 11.31
C SER A 154 5.20 10.81 10.62
N PRO A 155 4.50 11.94 10.81
CA PRO A 155 4.84 13.22 10.17
C PRO A 155 6.25 13.74 10.48
N ASP A 156 6.75 13.44 11.68
CA ASP A 156 8.12 13.78 12.11
C ASP A 156 9.17 12.78 11.62
N GLY A 157 8.73 11.64 11.07
CA GLY A 157 9.62 10.58 10.59
C GLY A 157 10.30 9.77 11.69
N GLU A 158 9.85 9.87 12.96
CA GLU A 158 10.45 9.15 14.09
C GLU A 158 9.83 7.77 14.33
N LEU A 159 8.61 7.53 13.81
CA LEU A 159 7.88 6.28 13.99
C LEU A 159 7.51 5.67 12.63
N GLY A 160 7.54 4.33 12.58
CA GLY A 160 6.92 3.55 11.51
C GLY A 160 5.75 2.74 12.04
N TYR A 161 4.71 2.57 11.22
CA TYR A 161 3.55 1.71 11.51
C TYR A 161 3.52 0.57 10.50
N TRP A 162 3.32 -0.64 10.98
CA TRP A 162 3.34 -1.84 10.16
C TRP A 162 2.26 -2.84 10.55
N VAL A 163 1.80 -3.61 9.57
CA VAL A 163 0.76 -4.64 9.71
C VAL A 163 1.28 -6.00 9.27
N ASP A 164 1.09 -7.02 10.10
CA ASP A 164 0.99 -8.42 9.67
C ASP A 164 -0.48 -8.84 9.83
N THR A 165 -1.20 -8.97 8.73
CA THR A 165 -2.66 -9.12 8.72
C THR A 165 -3.22 -10.18 9.67
N PRO A 166 -2.65 -11.40 9.81
CA PRO A 166 -3.17 -12.41 10.72
C PRO A 166 -3.05 -12.07 12.20
N THR A 167 -2.12 -11.21 12.58
CA THR A 167 -1.95 -10.79 13.98
C THR A 167 -3.07 -9.88 14.45
N ARG A 168 -3.77 -9.21 13.51
CA ARG A 168 -4.80 -8.22 13.76
C ARG A 168 -4.31 -6.97 14.51
N THR A 169 -3.00 -6.81 14.61
CA THR A 169 -2.36 -5.70 15.33
C THR A 169 -1.69 -4.76 14.31
N VAL A 170 -1.90 -3.46 14.48
CA VAL A 170 -1.01 -2.45 13.92
C VAL A 170 0.15 -2.31 14.89
N THR A 171 1.35 -2.55 14.41
CA THR A 171 2.59 -2.43 15.18
C THR A 171 3.21 -1.06 14.94
N VAL A 172 3.65 -0.38 15.97
CA VAL A 172 4.50 0.81 15.88
C VAL A 172 5.95 0.41 16.15
N LEU A 173 6.87 1.01 15.40
CA LEU A 173 8.31 0.81 15.50
C LEU A 173 8.99 2.18 15.59
N ASP A 174 10.09 2.27 16.32
CA ASP A 174 10.95 3.45 16.27
C ASP A 174 11.70 3.47 14.93
N TYR A 175 11.87 4.65 14.37
CA TYR A 175 12.62 4.83 13.15
C TYR A 175 13.84 5.69 13.37
N ASP A 176 14.96 5.23 12.89
CA ASP A 176 16.25 5.92 12.90
C ASP A 176 16.87 5.90 11.50
N ALA A 177 17.37 7.04 11.03
CA ALA A 177 17.93 7.20 9.69
C ALA A 177 19.04 6.18 9.38
N ARG A 178 19.80 5.74 10.37
CA ARG A 178 20.90 4.77 10.21
C ARG A 178 20.45 3.33 10.40
N ALA A 179 19.70 3.06 11.47
CA ALA A 179 19.29 1.70 11.84
C ALA A 179 18.06 1.24 11.05
N GLY A 180 17.17 2.15 10.66
CA GLY A 180 15.87 1.85 10.08
C GLY A 180 14.81 1.63 11.16
N LEU A 181 13.88 0.71 10.92
CA LEU A 181 12.80 0.37 11.84
C LEU A 181 13.29 -0.61 12.91
N ALA A 182 12.99 -0.33 14.17
CA ALA A 182 13.40 -1.11 15.35
C ALA A 182 12.32 -1.08 16.46
N ASP A 183 12.53 -1.87 17.50
CA ASP A 183 11.74 -1.87 18.74
C ASP A 183 10.21 -1.96 18.53
N PRO A 184 9.73 -3.05 17.86
CA PRO A 184 8.32 -3.22 17.57
C PRO A 184 7.47 -3.35 18.84
N ARG A 185 6.34 -2.64 18.88
CA ARG A 185 5.37 -2.70 19.97
C ARG A 185 3.93 -2.56 19.46
N PRO A 186 2.93 -3.15 20.11
CA PRO A 186 1.53 -2.97 19.70
C PRO A 186 1.15 -1.48 19.74
N PHE A 187 0.49 -1.01 18.67
CA PHE A 187 -0.15 0.30 18.61
C PHE A 187 -1.66 0.16 18.80
N VAL A 188 -2.31 -0.68 17.95
CA VAL A 188 -3.75 -0.92 18.00
C VAL A 188 -4.03 -2.37 17.65
N ASP A 189 -4.92 -3.00 18.42
CA ASP A 189 -5.51 -4.29 18.09
C ASP A 189 -6.87 -4.09 17.42
N ILE A 190 -7.07 -4.76 16.29
CA ILE A 190 -8.32 -4.71 15.51
C ILE A 190 -9.25 -5.82 16.00
N ASP A 191 -10.43 -5.45 16.48
CA ASP A 191 -11.45 -6.38 16.97
C ASP A 191 -11.76 -7.47 15.94
N GLU A 192 -12.06 -8.69 16.41
CA GLU A 192 -12.30 -9.85 15.55
C GLU A 192 -13.45 -9.64 14.55
N GLY A 193 -14.50 -8.94 14.93
CA GLY A 193 -15.64 -8.63 14.07
C GLY A 193 -15.45 -7.46 13.09
N ALA A 194 -14.35 -6.71 13.23
CA ALA A 194 -14.15 -5.48 12.46
C ALA A 194 -13.50 -5.67 11.08
N GLY A 195 -13.18 -6.89 10.70
CA GLY A 195 -12.35 -7.17 9.51
C GLY A 195 -10.91 -7.44 9.90
N LYS A 196 -9.99 -7.41 8.93
CA LYS A 196 -8.56 -7.64 9.14
C LYS A 196 -7.78 -6.42 8.67
N PRO A 197 -6.79 -5.93 9.44
CA PRO A 197 -5.96 -4.82 8.99
C PRO A 197 -5.19 -5.21 7.72
N ASP A 198 -5.15 -4.28 6.77
CA ASP A 198 -4.56 -4.44 5.46
C ASP A 198 -3.62 -3.25 5.17
N GLY A 199 -3.74 -2.54 4.08
CA GLY A 199 -2.97 -1.35 3.82
C GLY A 199 -3.28 -0.20 4.78
N LEU A 200 -2.31 0.68 5.00
CA LEU A 200 -2.46 1.86 5.85
C LEU A 200 -1.78 3.10 5.25
N CYS A 201 -2.21 4.28 5.71
CA CYS A 201 -1.49 5.53 5.52
C CYS A 201 -1.56 6.39 6.81
N VAL A 202 -0.72 7.41 6.87
CA VAL A 202 -0.67 8.35 8.01
C VAL A 202 -1.02 9.74 7.53
N ASP A 203 -1.80 10.48 8.32
CA ASP A 203 -2.15 11.87 8.02
C ASP A 203 -1.19 12.87 8.69
N ALA A 204 -1.32 14.15 8.34
CA ALA A 204 -0.46 15.22 8.83
C ALA A 204 -0.62 15.52 10.33
N GLU A 205 -1.65 15.00 10.98
CA GLU A 205 -1.87 15.09 12.42
C GLU A 205 -1.33 13.87 13.18
N GLY A 206 -0.70 12.89 12.45
CA GLY A 206 -0.20 11.64 13.00
C GLY A 206 -1.28 10.56 13.18
N GLY A 207 -2.47 10.76 12.63
CA GLY A 207 -3.53 9.75 12.62
C GLY A 207 -3.21 8.63 11.63
N VAL A 208 -3.39 7.38 12.08
CA VAL A 208 -3.14 6.17 11.28
C VAL A 208 -4.44 5.64 10.71
N TRP A 209 -4.56 5.64 9.38
CA TRP A 209 -5.71 5.17 8.63
C TRP A 209 -5.46 3.73 8.17
N VAL A 210 -6.30 2.80 8.60
CA VAL A 210 -6.14 1.36 8.37
C VAL A 210 -7.32 0.84 7.57
N ALA A 211 -7.06 0.31 6.37
CA ALA A 211 -8.04 -0.41 5.58
C ALA A 211 -8.35 -1.76 6.25
N LEU A 212 -9.63 -2.13 6.26
CA LEU A 212 -10.09 -3.35 6.92
C LEU A 212 -10.65 -4.34 5.88
N HIS A 213 -9.82 -5.29 5.47
CA HIS A 213 -10.22 -6.38 4.58
C HIS A 213 -11.32 -7.22 5.23
N ARG A 214 -12.46 -7.37 4.54
CA ARG A 214 -13.72 -7.97 5.04
C ARG A 214 -14.35 -7.17 6.19
N GLY A 215 -13.99 -5.89 6.32
CA GLY A 215 -14.52 -4.99 7.35
C GLY A 215 -15.39 -3.88 6.78
N SER A 216 -15.48 -3.73 5.45
CA SER A 216 -16.27 -2.68 4.78
C SER A 216 -15.94 -1.27 5.29
N ALA A 217 -14.72 -1.03 5.73
CA ALA A 217 -14.33 0.25 6.32
C ALA A 217 -12.84 0.55 6.21
N VAL A 218 -12.52 1.84 6.33
CA VAL A 218 -11.22 2.34 6.77
C VAL A 218 -11.43 2.96 8.14
N ARG A 219 -10.54 2.68 9.10
CA ARG A 219 -10.56 3.27 10.45
C ARG A 219 -9.37 4.18 10.66
N ARG A 220 -9.59 5.35 11.24
CA ARG A 220 -8.55 6.25 11.72
C ARG A 220 -8.34 6.07 13.22
N TYR A 221 -7.12 5.88 13.61
CA TYR A 221 -6.68 5.92 15.00
C TYR A 221 -5.82 7.16 15.22
N ASP A 222 -6.05 7.89 16.29
CA ASP A 222 -5.23 9.04 16.66
C ASP A 222 -3.81 8.59 17.09
N ALA A 223 -2.90 9.53 17.35
CA ALA A 223 -1.53 9.24 17.75
C ALA A 223 -1.42 8.43 19.06
N ASP A 224 -2.46 8.41 19.88
CA ASP A 224 -2.56 7.60 21.10
C ASP A 224 -3.18 6.21 20.84
N GLY A 225 -3.53 5.87 19.59
CA GLY A 225 -4.17 4.59 19.22
C GLY A 225 -5.68 4.53 19.49
N ARG A 226 -6.35 5.66 19.76
CA ARG A 226 -7.79 5.69 19.95
C ARG A 226 -8.52 5.81 18.62
N LEU A 227 -9.58 5.01 18.43
CA LEU A 227 -10.44 5.12 17.25
C LEU A 227 -11.09 6.52 17.21
N SER A 228 -10.77 7.30 16.20
CA SER A 228 -11.25 8.68 16.04
C SER A 228 -12.22 8.86 14.88
N GLU A 229 -12.12 8.04 13.80
CA GLU A 229 -13.00 8.13 12.64
C GLU A 229 -13.21 6.75 11.99
N VAL A 230 -14.37 6.57 11.36
CA VAL A 230 -14.70 5.39 10.55
C VAL A 230 -15.26 5.86 9.20
N VAL A 231 -14.63 5.41 8.11
CA VAL A 231 -15.12 5.57 6.74
C VAL A 231 -15.75 4.26 6.30
N GLU A 232 -17.06 4.26 6.09
CA GLU A 232 -17.82 3.07 5.64
C GLU A 232 -17.82 2.95 4.12
N LEU A 233 -17.69 1.72 3.62
CA LEU A 233 -17.78 1.36 2.21
C LEU A 233 -18.88 0.32 1.98
N PRO A 234 -19.54 0.32 0.80
CA PRO A 234 -20.59 -0.67 0.47
C PRO A 234 -20.03 -2.01 -0.02
N VAL A 235 -18.72 -2.24 0.06
CA VAL A 235 -18.03 -3.45 -0.38
C VAL A 235 -17.17 -4.00 0.76
N SER A 236 -17.03 -5.32 0.82
CA SER A 236 -16.40 -5.97 1.98
C SER A 236 -14.87 -5.90 1.97
N LYS A 237 -14.24 -5.98 0.78
CA LYS A 237 -12.78 -6.10 0.67
C LYS A 237 -12.14 -4.75 0.40
N VAL A 238 -11.97 -3.98 1.45
CA VAL A 238 -11.20 -2.74 1.46
C VAL A 238 -9.73 -3.10 1.67
N THR A 239 -8.85 -2.67 0.77
CA THR A 239 -7.47 -3.17 0.71
C THR A 239 -6.46 -2.14 1.22
N ALA A 240 -6.49 -0.92 0.69
CA ALA A 240 -5.55 0.11 1.11
C ALA A 240 -6.15 1.51 0.95
N CYS A 241 -5.47 2.51 1.48
CA CYS A 241 -5.85 3.90 1.33
C CYS A 241 -4.63 4.81 1.21
N THR A 242 -4.83 5.98 0.60
CA THR A 242 -3.82 7.04 0.49
C THR A 242 -4.49 8.39 0.38
N PHE A 243 -3.82 9.43 0.86
CA PHE A 243 -4.25 10.80 0.62
C PHE A 243 -3.79 11.28 -0.76
N GLY A 244 -4.59 12.16 -1.36
CA GLY A 244 -4.31 12.80 -2.63
C GLY A 244 -5.20 14.02 -2.86
N GLY A 245 -5.27 14.49 -4.10
CA GLY A 245 -5.85 15.79 -4.43
C GLY A 245 -4.80 16.89 -4.34
N GLU A 246 -5.10 18.08 -4.85
CA GLU A 246 -4.19 19.23 -4.85
C GLU A 246 -3.77 19.63 -3.43
N GLY A 247 -4.70 19.51 -2.46
CA GLY A 247 -4.48 19.82 -1.04
C GLY A 247 -4.12 18.62 -0.18
N LEU A 248 -3.96 17.42 -0.76
CA LEU A 248 -3.85 16.15 -0.03
C LEU A 248 -4.98 15.93 0.98
N ASP A 249 -6.18 16.41 0.67
CA ASP A 249 -7.36 16.41 1.54
C ASP A 249 -8.43 15.39 1.12
N LEU A 250 -8.16 14.63 0.06
CA LEU A 250 -8.98 13.50 -0.37
C LEU A 250 -8.35 12.18 0.08
N LEU A 251 -9.11 11.33 0.75
CA LEU A 251 -8.70 9.96 1.04
C LEU A 251 -9.22 9.04 -0.06
N PHE A 252 -8.33 8.50 -0.88
CA PHE A 252 -8.60 7.47 -1.88
C PHE A 252 -8.47 6.09 -1.26
N ILE A 253 -9.38 5.19 -1.63
CA ILE A 253 -9.48 3.85 -1.03
C ILE A 253 -9.61 2.83 -2.15
N THR A 254 -8.72 1.86 -2.18
CA THR A 254 -8.75 0.73 -3.12
C THR A 254 -9.54 -0.45 -2.55
N THR A 255 -10.07 -1.26 -3.44
CA THR A 255 -10.88 -2.43 -3.09
C THR A 255 -10.56 -3.62 -3.99
N SER A 256 -10.93 -4.82 -3.54
CA SER A 256 -10.66 -6.07 -4.23
C SER A 256 -11.94 -6.87 -4.49
N ARG A 257 -12.02 -7.50 -5.67
CA ARG A 257 -12.99 -8.55 -5.98
C ARG A 257 -12.37 -9.95 -6.02
N GLU A 258 -11.13 -10.08 -5.60
CA GLU A 258 -10.42 -11.35 -5.56
C GLU A 258 -11.23 -12.40 -4.78
N ASN A 259 -11.44 -13.58 -5.40
CA ASN A 259 -12.20 -14.69 -4.79
C ASN A 259 -13.63 -14.32 -4.31
N LEU A 260 -14.23 -13.28 -4.87
CA LEU A 260 -15.67 -13.05 -4.74
C LEU A 260 -16.41 -13.75 -5.89
N PRO A 261 -17.52 -14.41 -5.63
CA PRO A 261 -18.38 -14.94 -6.71
C PRO A 261 -18.89 -13.80 -7.60
N ASP A 262 -19.07 -14.10 -8.87
CA ASP A 262 -19.57 -13.11 -9.83
C ASP A 262 -20.92 -12.53 -9.40
N GLY A 263 -21.04 -11.22 -9.45
CA GLY A 263 -22.27 -10.48 -9.15
C GLY A 263 -22.60 -10.31 -7.65
N VAL A 264 -21.80 -10.87 -6.73
CA VAL A 264 -22.06 -10.71 -5.28
C VAL A 264 -21.82 -9.28 -4.81
N GLU A 265 -20.70 -8.69 -5.21
CA GLU A 265 -20.36 -7.28 -4.91
C GLU A 265 -19.88 -6.60 -6.20
N PRO A 266 -20.79 -6.16 -7.08
CA PRO A 266 -20.41 -5.63 -8.40
C PRO A 266 -19.57 -4.35 -8.33
N ALA A 267 -19.58 -3.66 -7.20
CA ALA A 267 -18.78 -2.46 -6.96
C ALA A 267 -17.40 -2.74 -6.32
N SER A 268 -17.07 -4.00 -6.02
CA SER A 268 -15.73 -4.41 -5.61
C SER A 268 -14.74 -4.30 -6.77
N GLY A 269 -13.49 -3.89 -6.48
CA GLY A 269 -12.49 -3.54 -7.50
C GLY A 269 -12.62 -2.11 -8.04
N SER A 270 -13.56 -1.31 -7.51
CA SER A 270 -13.64 0.13 -7.73
C SER A 270 -12.71 0.88 -6.77
N VAL A 271 -12.39 2.12 -7.11
CA VAL A 271 -11.79 3.10 -6.20
C VAL A 271 -12.90 3.95 -5.58
N TYR A 272 -12.73 4.22 -4.29
CA TYR A 272 -13.60 5.10 -3.51
C TYR A 272 -12.82 6.31 -3.02
N ALA A 273 -13.51 7.40 -2.70
CA ALA A 273 -12.90 8.57 -2.08
C ALA A 273 -13.86 9.26 -1.10
N CYS A 274 -13.28 10.00 -0.16
CA CYS A 274 -14.00 10.91 0.74
C CYS A 274 -13.09 12.07 1.17
N GLU A 275 -13.70 13.11 1.74
CA GLU A 275 -13.01 14.24 2.37
C GLU A 275 -13.07 14.05 3.89
N PRO A 276 -12.01 13.53 4.53
CA PRO A 276 -12.06 13.19 5.96
C PRO A 276 -11.89 14.39 6.90
N GLY A 277 -11.63 15.59 6.35
CA GLY A 277 -11.45 16.80 7.14
C GLY A 277 -10.03 17.00 7.70
N VAL A 278 -9.12 16.10 7.39
CA VAL A 278 -7.68 16.19 7.67
C VAL A 278 -6.90 16.04 6.37
N ARG A 279 -5.62 16.42 6.38
CA ARG A 279 -4.74 16.29 5.22
C ARG A 279 -3.77 15.15 5.38
N GLY A 280 -3.38 14.54 4.29
CA GLY A 280 -2.30 13.57 4.23
C GLY A 280 -0.92 14.21 4.19
N LEU A 281 0.07 13.34 4.16
CA LEU A 281 1.47 13.67 3.92
C LEU A 281 1.78 13.51 2.43
N GLU A 282 2.78 14.24 1.95
CA GLU A 282 3.34 13.96 0.62
C GLU A 282 3.89 12.53 0.58
N PRO A 283 3.66 11.79 -0.51
CA PRO A 283 4.23 10.47 -0.66
C PRO A 283 5.76 10.49 -0.57
N LEU A 284 6.30 9.63 0.28
CA LEU A 284 7.75 9.42 0.35
C LEU A 284 8.25 8.81 -0.96
N THR A 285 9.41 9.26 -1.42
CA THR A 285 10.02 8.86 -2.68
C THR A 285 11.21 7.93 -2.48
N PHE A 286 11.50 7.10 -3.46
CA PHE A 286 12.68 6.25 -3.47
C PHE A 286 13.89 7.02 -4.02
N GLY A 287 15.02 7.02 -3.30
CA GLY A 287 16.34 7.54 -3.70
C GLY A 287 16.61 8.97 -3.33
#